data_5a5a10435367c11feaa892238130c3c8
#
_entry.id   5a5a10435367c11feaa892238130c3c8
#
_cell.length_a   1.000
_cell.length_b   1.000
_cell.length_c   1.000
_cell.angle_alpha   90.00
_cell.angle_beta   90.00
_cell.angle_gamma   90.00
#
_symmetry.space_group_name_H-M   'P 1'
#
loop_
_entity.id
_entity.type
_entity.pdbx_description
1 polymer ?
#
loop_
_entity_poly.entity_id
_entity_poly.type
_entity_poly.pdbx_seq_one_letter_code
_entity_poly.pdbx_strand_id
1 'polypeptide(L)'
;MATTATPMGAEPTDTLSASGSFTGKVRHIKVASGYGTAIFYGDFVKLVNTGTVEKDTGTTTLTPVGVFVGCAFTSPTTGELTFSQTFPASTAASDIVAYVVDDPNVLMRMQSDEAIAQTGLGNNVAVVQTAGSTSIGRSKNAVDGSSINTTNTLPLRIIDFVDGPNSAVGDAFTDVIVKFNAGHQYSNTTGV
;
A
#
# COMPACT_ATOMS: atom_id res chain seq x y z
N MET A 1 23.80 -2.57 -5.20
CA MET A 1 23.54 -1.12 -5.03
C MET A 1 22.33 -0.72 -5.86
N ALA A 2 21.24 -0.35 -5.21
CA ALA A 2 20.04 0.14 -5.88
C ALA A 2 20.29 1.58 -6.37
N THR A 3 20.67 1.71 -7.64
CA THR A 3 20.95 3.02 -8.29
C THR A 3 19.78 3.50 -9.15
N THR A 4 18.70 2.74 -9.25
CA THR A 4 17.55 3.04 -10.09
C THR A 4 16.28 3.04 -9.27
N ALA A 5 15.49 4.11 -9.38
CA ALA A 5 14.17 4.18 -8.78
C ALA A 5 13.19 3.26 -9.54
N THR A 6 12.76 2.20 -8.88
CA THR A 6 11.74 1.27 -9.39
C THR A 6 10.70 0.94 -8.33
N PRO A 7 10.04 1.94 -7.73
CA PRO A 7 9.07 1.69 -6.69
C PRO A 7 7.87 0.91 -7.25
N MET A 8 7.38 -0.05 -6.47
CA MET A 8 6.27 -0.94 -6.84
C MET A 8 5.10 -0.86 -5.84
N GLY A 9 5.06 0.18 -5.02
CA GLY A 9 4.08 0.33 -3.95
C GLY A 9 4.37 -0.56 -2.75
N ALA A 10 3.37 -0.76 -1.91
CA ALA A 10 3.45 -1.63 -0.75
C ALA A 10 3.22 -3.09 -1.16
N GLU A 11 4.22 -3.94 -0.94
CA GLU A 11 4.14 -5.38 -1.20
C GLU A 11 4.03 -6.12 0.14
N PRO A 12 2.86 -6.67 0.51
CA PRO A 12 2.71 -7.44 1.74
C PRO A 12 3.58 -8.70 1.68
N THR A 13 4.45 -8.88 2.68
CA THR A 13 5.42 -10.00 2.71
C THR A 13 5.29 -10.86 3.94
N ASP A 14 4.94 -10.28 5.09
CA ASP A 14 4.92 -10.96 6.38
C ASP A 14 3.97 -10.26 7.36
N THR A 15 3.89 -10.72 8.58
CA THR A 15 3.15 -10.09 9.67
C THR A 15 3.99 -10.06 10.96
N LEU A 16 3.88 -8.97 11.72
CA LEU A 16 4.53 -8.84 13.03
C LEU A 16 3.80 -9.63 14.14
N SER A 17 2.81 -10.43 13.81
CA SER A 17 2.06 -11.23 14.77
C SER A 17 2.93 -12.35 15.38
N ALA A 18 2.84 -12.52 16.70
CA ALA A 18 3.58 -13.57 17.44
C ALA A 18 3.18 -15.01 17.05
N SER A 19 2.11 -15.21 16.31
CA SER A 19 1.56 -16.54 15.99
C SER A 19 2.02 -17.10 14.64
N GLY A 20 2.99 -16.49 13.96
CA GLY A 20 3.68 -17.14 12.85
C GLY A 20 3.45 -16.58 11.45
N SER A 21 3.29 -17.44 10.48
CA SER A 21 3.42 -17.17 9.06
C SER A 21 2.36 -16.21 8.52
N PHE A 22 2.77 -15.31 7.63
CA PHE A 22 1.88 -14.53 6.80
C PHE A 22 1.05 -15.48 5.90
N THR A 23 -0.25 -15.43 6.07
CA THR A 23 -1.18 -16.29 5.31
C THR A 23 -1.73 -15.61 4.07
N GLY A 24 -1.38 -14.33 3.82
CA GLY A 24 -1.92 -13.56 2.72
C GLY A 24 -3.44 -13.35 2.80
N LYS A 25 -3.99 -13.29 4.01
CA LYS A 25 -5.42 -13.10 4.20
C LYS A 25 -5.87 -11.78 3.59
N VAL A 26 -6.81 -11.85 2.68
CA VAL A 26 -7.45 -10.69 2.07
C VAL A 26 -8.90 -10.58 2.50
N ARG A 27 -9.37 -9.36 2.66
CA ARG A 27 -10.78 -9.05 2.80
C ARG A 27 -11.33 -8.56 1.47
N HIS A 28 -12.57 -8.94 1.19
CA HIS A 28 -13.31 -8.51 0.01
C HIS A 28 -14.16 -7.30 0.39
N ILE A 29 -13.82 -6.13 -0.13
CA ILE A 29 -14.52 -4.88 0.17
C ILE A 29 -15.01 -4.26 -1.14
N LYS A 30 -16.23 -3.72 -1.14
CA LYS A 30 -16.81 -3.10 -2.33
C LYS A 30 -16.09 -1.83 -2.74
N VAL A 31 -16.01 -1.59 -4.04
CA VAL A 31 -15.66 -0.29 -4.64
C VAL A 31 -16.92 0.31 -5.23
N ALA A 32 -17.08 1.63 -5.12
CA ALA A 32 -18.23 2.31 -5.69
C ALA A 32 -18.27 2.19 -7.23
N SER A 33 -19.43 1.91 -7.80
CA SER A 33 -19.61 1.91 -9.25
C SER A 33 -19.25 3.27 -9.83
N GLY A 34 -18.45 3.28 -10.89
CA GLY A 34 -18.01 4.52 -11.53
C GLY A 34 -16.94 5.30 -10.76
N TYR A 35 -16.31 4.70 -9.73
CA TYR A 35 -15.21 5.36 -9.00
C TYR A 35 -14.13 5.85 -9.97
N GLY A 36 -13.83 7.16 -9.90
CA GLY A 36 -13.07 7.87 -10.93
C GLY A 36 -11.55 7.71 -10.88
N THR A 37 -11.01 7.01 -9.88
CA THR A 37 -9.56 6.85 -9.72
C THR A 37 -9.16 5.38 -9.88
N ALA A 38 -8.16 5.12 -10.71
CA ALA A 38 -7.59 3.78 -10.82
C ALA A 38 -6.83 3.39 -9.54
N ILE A 39 -6.95 2.13 -9.13
CA ILE A 39 -6.22 1.57 -8.00
C ILE A 39 -5.32 0.45 -8.52
N PHE A 40 -4.05 0.49 -8.17
CA PHE A 40 -3.05 -0.47 -8.61
C PHE A 40 -2.62 -1.39 -7.48
N TYR A 41 -2.14 -2.58 -7.80
CA TYR A 41 -1.53 -3.48 -6.83
C TYR A 41 -0.45 -2.74 -6.02
N GLY A 42 -0.55 -2.77 -4.68
CA GLY A 42 0.36 -2.06 -3.80
C GLY A 42 -0.04 -0.63 -3.46
N ASP A 43 -1.20 -0.14 -3.93
CA ASP A 43 -1.77 1.13 -3.46
C ASP A 43 -2.39 0.97 -2.07
N PHE A 44 -2.29 2.01 -1.25
CA PHE A 44 -3.05 2.10 -0.01
C PHE A 44 -4.49 2.49 -0.31
N VAL A 45 -5.42 1.85 0.39
CA VAL A 45 -6.85 2.11 0.28
C VAL A 45 -7.45 2.41 1.64
N LYS A 46 -8.50 3.23 1.67
CA LYS A 46 -9.25 3.60 2.87
C LYS A 46 -10.74 3.29 2.70
N LEU A 47 -11.41 3.02 3.80
CA LEU A 47 -12.87 2.98 3.86
C LEU A 47 -13.41 4.41 3.88
N VAL A 48 -14.55 4.59 3.23
CA VAL A 48 -15.32 5.82 3.26
C VAL A 48 -16.72 5.57 3.85
N ASN A 49 -17.41 6.63 4.23
CA ASN A 49 -18.72 6.56 4.93
C ASN A 49 -19.83 5.84 4.15
N THR A 50 -19.64 5.58 2.86
CA THR A 50 -20.53 4.75 2.04
C THR A 50 -20.32 3.25 2.22
N GLY A 51 -19.33 2.84 3.03
CA GLY A 51 -18.95 1.43 3.23
C GLY A 51 -18.19 0.83 2.05
N THR A 52 -17.63 1.66 1.18
CA THR A 52 -16.77 1.26 0.06
C THR A 52 -15.33 1.65 0.30
N VAL A 53 -14.41 1.07 -0.47
CA VAL A 53 -13.00 1.50 -0.46
C VAL A 53 -12.70 2.44 -1.61
N GLU A 54 -11.79 3.37 -1.33
CA GLU A 54 -11.20 4.30 -2.27
C GLU A 54 -9.68 4.28 -2.14
N LYS A 55 -8.97 4.73 -3.17
CA LYS A 55 -7.52 4.97 -3.05
C LYS A 55 -7.26 6.03 -1.99
N ASP A 56 -6.37 5.73 -1.03
CA ASP A 56 -5.89 6.73 -0.10
C ASP A 56 -4.72 7.50 -0.73
N THR A 57 -4.92 8.80 -0.92
CA THR A 57 -3.93 9.71 -1.52
C THR A 57 -3.17 10.53 -0.48
N GLY A 58 -3.35 10.24 0.80
CA GLY A 58 -2.60 10.86 1.88
C GLY A 58 -1.10 10.55 1.79
N THR A 59 -0.27 11.46 2.24
CA THR A 59 1.19 11.28 2.35
C THR A 59 1.61 11.15 3.81
N THR A 60 1.62 12.25 4.55
CA THR A 60 1.84 12.28 6.01
C THR A 60 0.58 11.97 6.80
N THR A 61 -0.59 12.12 6.19
CA THR A 61 -1.93 11.94 6.79
C THR A 61 -2.66 10.73 6.22
N LEU A 62 -1.93 9.74 5.73
CA LEU A 62 -2.49 8.49 5.23
C LEU A 62 -3.34 7.81 6.33
N THR A 63 -4.57 7.42 6.00
CA THR A 63 -5.50 6.74 6.92
C THR A 63 -6.02 5.45 6.30
N PRO A 64 -5.14 4.48 6.02
CA PRO A 64 -5.48 3.31 5.24
C PRO A 64 -6.30 2.30 6.04
N VAL A 65 -7.14 1.54 5.35
CA VAL A 65 -7.66 0.26 5.87
C VAL A 65 -6.72 -0.89 5.52
N GLY A 66 -5.91 -0.73 4.47
CA GLY A 66 -4.96 -1.76 4.05
C GLY A 66 -4.35 -1.50 2.69
N VAL A 67 -3.78 -2.56 2.12
CA VAL A 67 -3.12 -2.57 0.81
C VAL A 67 -4.00 -3.29 -0.20
N PHE A 68 -4.21 -2.66 -1.36
CA PHE A 68 -4.93 -3.26 -2.48
C PHE A 68 -4.03 -4.28 -3.21
N VAL A 69 -4.56 -5.48 -3.39
CA VAL A 69 -3.84 -6.58 -4.06
C VAL A 69 -4.57 -7.13 -5.29
N GLY A 70 -5.70 -6.54 -5.65
CA GLY A 70 -6.46 -6.90 -6.83
C GLY A 70 -7.95 -6.62 -6.69
N CYS A 71 -8.70 -6.92 -7.73
CA CYS A 71 -10.15 -6.78 -7.75
C CYS A 71 -10.82 -7.80 -8.67
N ALA A 72 -12.13 -7.94 -8.48
CA ALA A 72 -13.00 -8.64 -9.41
C ALA A 72 -14.24 -7.80 -9.70
N PHE A 73 -14.71 -7.83 -10.94
CA PHE A 73 -15.93 -7.16 -11.39
C PHE A 73 -16.42 -7.77 -12.69
N THR A 74 -17.73 -7.65 -12.96
CA THR A 74 -18.24 -7.97 -14.29
C THR A 74 -17.97 -6.81 -15.25
N SER A 75 -17.24 -7.09 -16.32
CA SER A 75 -16.90 -6.08 -17.32
C SER A 75 -18.17 -5.50 -17.95
N PRO A 76 -18.39 -4.19 -17.88
CA PRO A 76 -19.58 -3.59 -18.50
C PRO A 76 -19.57 -3.65 -20.03
N THR A 77 -18.41 -3.94 -20.63
CA THR A 77 -18.26 -4.02 -22.09
C THR A 77 -18.49 -5.45 -22.60
N THR A 78 -17.96 -6.46 -21.93
CA THR A 78 -18.02 -7.87 -22.40
C THR A 78 -19.05 -8.70 -21.64
N GLY A 79 -19.50 -8.27 -20.46
CA GLY A 79 -20.38 -9.03 -19.57
C GLY A 79 -19.68 -10.20 -18.86
N GLU A 80 -18.35 -10.29 -18.95
CA GLU A 80 -17.57 -11.38 -18.36
C GLU A 80 -17.02 -10.98 -16.98
N LEU A 81 -16.97 -11.94 -16.07
CA LEU A 81 -16.30 -11.75 -14.78
C LEU A 81 -14.79 -11.61 -15.01
N THR A 82 -14.25 -10.48 -14.59
CA THR A 82 -12.85 -10.11 -14.77
C THR A 82 -12.14 -10.08 -13.43
N PHE A 83 -10.99 -10.75 -13.33
CA PHE A 83 -10.05 -10.63 -12.21
C PHE A 83 -8.85 -9.80 -12.67
N SER A 84 -8.49 -8.78 -11.90
CA SER A 84 -7.42 -7.85 -12.29
C SER A 84 -6.59 -7.43 -11.09
N GLN A 85 -5.28 -7.20 -11.33
CA GLN A 85 -4.39 -6.55 -10.37
C GLN A 85 -4.61 -5.04 -10.29
N THR A 86 -5.39 -4.49 -11.22
CA THR A 86 -5.66 -3.06 -11.31
C THR A 86 -7.16 -2.86 -11.39
N PHE A 87 -7.69 -1.95 -10.59
CA PHE A 87 -9.03 -1.43 -10.77
C PHE A 87 -8.98 -0.29 -11.79
N PRO A 88 -9.60 -0.42 -12.98
CA PRO A 88 -9.67 0.65 -13.97
C PRO A 88 -10.60 1.77 -13.48
N ALA A 89 -10.16 3.01 -13.61
CA ALA A 89 -11.00 4.16 -13.26
C ALA A 89 -12.32 4.16 -14.02
N SER A 90 -13.38 4.66 -13.38
CA SER A 90 -14.71 4.86 -13.97
C SER A 90 -15.40 3.57 -14.46
N THR A 91 -15.01 2.42 -13.92
CA THR A 91 -15.68 1.15 -14.21
C THR A 91 -17.13 1.17 -13.70
N ALA A 92 -18.10 1.10 -14.61
CA ALA A 92 -19.52 1.16 -14.29
C ALA A 92 -20.07 -0.27 -14.09
N ALA A 93 -19.70 -0.92 -12.99
CA ALA A 93 -20.21 -2.22 -12.57
C ALA A 93 -20.77 -2.12 -11.14
N SER A 94 -21.76 -2.94 -10.80
CA SER A 94 -22.40 -2.94 -9.46
C SER A 94 -21.79 -3.95 -8.50
N ASP A 95 -20.99 -4.88 -9.03
CA ASP A 95 -20.41 -6.03 -8.33
C ASP A 95 -18.92 -5.91 -8.08
N ILE A 96 -18.35 -4.71 -8.15
CA ILE A 96 -16.93 -4.46 -7.96
C ILE A 96 -16.51 -4.81 -6.54
N VAL A 97 -15.52 -5.69 -6.42
CA VAL A 97 -14.94 -6.12 -5.16
C VAL A 97 -13.43 -5.95 -5.21
N ALA A 98 -12.87 -5.17 -4.29
CA ALA A 98 -11.44 -5.06 -4.06
C ALA A 98 -10.97 -6.14 -3.09
N TYR A 99 -9.82 -6.71 -3.36
CA TYR A 99 -9.06 -7.58 -2.47
C TYR A 99 -8.06 -6.74 -1.70
N VAL A 100 -8.22 -6.68 -0.39
CA VAL A 100 -7.43 -5.80 0.49
C VAL A 100 -6.79 -6.62 1.60
N VAL A 101 -5.48 -6.48 1.76
CA VAL A 101 -4.76 -6.97 2.94
C VAL A 101 -4.94 -5.93 4.04
N ASP A 102 -5.81 -6.21 5.01
CA ASP A 102 -6.28 -5.27 6.02
C ASP A 102 -5.75 -5.54 7.43
N ASP A 103 -4.68 -6.32 7.57
CA ASP A 103 -4.03 -6.58 8.84
C ASP A 103 -3.20 -5.35 9.29
N PRO A 104 -3.49 -4.73 10.46
CA PRO A 104 -2.69 -3.62 10.99
C PRO A 104 -1.22 -3.97 11.26
N ASN A 105 -0.92 -5.27 11.42
CA ASN A 105 0.42 -5.76 11.70
C ASN A 105 1.15 -6.31 10.46
N VAL A 106 0.58 -6.12 9.29
CA VAL A 106 1.24 -6.56 8.05
C VAL A 106 2.58 -5.86 7.84
N LEU A 107 3.59 -6.63 7.50
CA LEU A 107 4.88 -6.14 7.05
C LEU A 107 4.88 -6.04 5.53
N MET A 108 5.31 -4.90 5.04
CA MET A 108 5.29 -4.57 3.62
C MET A 108 6.68 -4.19 3.16
N ARG A 109 7.12 -4.77 2.06
CA ARG A 109 8.31 -4.29 1.36
C ARG A 109 7.94 -3.07 0.53
N MET A 110 8.74 -2.02 0.64
CA MET A 110 8.64 -0.81 -0.18
C MET A 110 10.04 -0.28 -0.49
N GLN A 111 10.18 0.35 -1.64
CA GLN A 111 11.39 1.10 -1.98
C GLN A 111 11.26 2.53 -1.47
N SER A 112 12.35 3.09 -0.96
CA SER A 112 12.45 4.52 -0.66
C SER A 112 12.79 5.32 -1.93
N ASP A 113 12.35 6.57 -1.97
CA ASP A 113 12.73 7.53 -3.01
C ASP A 113 14.13 8.12 -2.82
N GLU A 114 14.73 7.89 -1.63
CA GLU A 114 16.05 8.37 -1.25
C GLU A 114 16.82 7.30 -0.45
N ALA A 115 18.10 7.59 -0.18
CA ALA A 115 18.94 6.75 0.66
C ALA A 115 18.49 6.81 2.13
N ILE A 116 18.29 5.64 2.73
CA ILE A 116 18.00 5.53 4.16
C ILE A 116 19.21 4.91 4.87
N ALA A 117 19.76 5.63 5.84
CA ALA A 117 20.84 5.16 6.67
C ALA A 117 20.34 4.19 7.77
N GLN A 118 21.23 3.41 8.37
CA GLN A 118 20.93 2.48 9.47
C GLN A 118 20.20 3.15 10.64
N THR A 119 20.41 4.44 10.87
CA THR A 119 19.72 5.23 11.91
C THR A 119 18.23 5.44 11.65
N GLY A 120 17.76 5.14 10.43
CA GLY A 120 16.34 5.16 10.08
C GLY A 120 15.53 4.00 10.68
N LEU A 121 16.20 2.92 11.11
CA LEU A 121 15.53 1.76 11.70
C LEU A 121 14.73 2.17 12.94
N GLY A 122 13.47 1.74 13.01
CA GLY A 122 12.54 2.05 14.09
C GLY A 122 11.88 3.43 14.01
N ASN A 123 12.31 4.31 13.11
CA ASN A 123 11.69 5.61 12.88
C ASN A 123 10.43 5.52 12.00
N ASN A 124 9.63 6.57 12.07
CA ASN A 124 8.41 6.70 11.29
C ASN A 124 8.67 7.48 10.01
N VAL A 125 7.87 7.19 8.97
CA VAL A 125 8.03 7.78 7.63
C VAL A 125 6.68 8.06 6.98
N ALA A 126 6.67 9.00 6.05
CA ALA A 126 5.57 9.27 5.15
C ALA A 126 5.67 8.44 3.86
N VAL A 127 4.71 8.63 2.98
CA VAL A 127 4.63 7.97 1.67
C VAL A 127 4.69 9.02 0.57
N VAL A 128 5.47 8.77 -0.45
CA VAL A 128 5.38 9.51 -1.73
C VAL A 128 4.33 8.84 -2.60
N GLN A 129 3.30 9.61 -2.96
CA GLN A 129 2.23 9.14 -3.83
C GLN A 129 2.58 9.43 -5.29
N THR A 130 2.73 8.38 -6.07
CA THR A 130 2.99 8.47 -7.50
C THR A 130 1.95 7.68 -8.28
N ALA A 131 1.56 8.18 -9.45
CA ALA A 131 0.61 7.48 -10.31
C ALA A 131 1.15 6.10 -10.68
N GLY A 132 0.34 5.08 -10.53
CA GLY A 132 0.70 3.71 -10.86
C GLY A 132 0.91 3.49 -12.37
N SER A 133 1.42 2.34 -12.74
CA SER A 133 1.68 1.97 -14.12
C SER A 133 0.59 1.03 -14.65
N THR A 134 -0.12 1.46 -15.65
CA THR A 134 -1.11 0.62 -16.35
C THR A 134 -0.47 -0.53 -17.13
N SER A 135 0.79 -0.36 -17.57
CA SER A 135 1.51 -1.37 -18.33
C SER A 135 1.90 -2.59 -17.50
N ILE A 136 2.24 -2.38 -16.22
CA ILE A 136 2.67 -3.45 -15.31
C ILE A 136 1.63 -3.74 -14.21
N GLY A 137 0.56 -2.95 -14.12
CA GLY A 137 -0.51 -3.12 -13.15
C GLY A 137 -0.12 -2.82 -11.69
N ARG A 138 1.02 -2.14 -11.46
CA ARG A 138 1.54 -1.88 -10.13
C ARG A 138 1.55 -0.41 -9.76
N SER A 139 1.40 -0.15 -8.47
CA SER A 139 1.63 1.15 -7.84
C SER A 139 3.07 1.61 -8.04
N LYS A 140 3.29 2.92 -7.94
CA LYS A 140 4.62 3.53 -7.87
C LYS A 140 4.81 4.35 -6.58
N ASN A 141 4.02 4.04 -5.57
CA ASN A 141 4.20 4.66 -4.26
C ASN A 141 5.55 4.22 -3.67
N ALA A 142 6.21 5.14 -3.00
CA ALA A 142 7.51 4.93 -2.36
C ALA A 142 7.47 5.39 -0.90
N VAL A 143 8.42 4.96 -0.10
CA VAL A 143 8.68 5.55 1.21
C VAL A 143 9.41 6.87 1.02
N ASP A 144 8.96 7.93 1.69
CA ASP A 144 9.61 9.24 1.68
C ASP A 144 10.80 9.24 2.64
N GLY A 145 12.00 9.04 2.11
CA GLY A 145 13.23 8.98 2.89
C GLY A 145 13.57 10.30 3.60
N SER A 146 13.14 11.44 3.05
CA SER A 146 13.34 12.76 3.67
C SER A 146 12.46 13.00 4.89
N SER A 147 11.37 12.25 5.04
CA SER A 147 10.38 12.39 6.12
C SER A 147 10.74 11.64 7.40
N ILE A 148 11.85 10.89 7.43
CA ILE A 148 12.23 10.05 8.56
C ILE A 148 12.26 10.86 9.86
N ASN A 149 11.41 10.48 10.83
CA ASN A 149 11.26 11.19 12.08
C ASN A 149 10.69 10.28 13.18
N THR A 150 10.77 10.73 14.43
CA THR A 150 10.15 10.08 15.59
C THR A 150 8.68 10.45 15.76
N THR A 151 8.14 11.33 14.92
CA THR A 151 6.76 11.85 14.98
C THR A 151 5.75 10.70 14.89
N ASN A 152 4.92 10.56 15.90
CA ASN A 152 3.97 9.45 16.05
C ASN A 152 2.79 9.50 15.06
N THR A 153 2.56 10.61 14.38
CA THR A 153 1.47 10.79 13.41
C THR A 153 1.83 10.31 12.01
N LEU A 154 3.12 10.02 11.73
CA LEU A 154 3.52 9.50 10.43
C LEU A 154 2.96 8.08 10.22
N PRO A 155 2.50 7.75 9.00
CA PRO A 155 1.65 6.59 8.75
C PRO A 155 2.38 5.24 8.79
N LEU A 156 3.66 5.21 8.46
CA LEU A 156 4.46 3.99 8.40
C LEU A 156 5.62 4.04 9.39
N ARG A 157 6.10 2.86 9.77
CA ARG A 157 7.31 2.67 10.58
C ARG A 157 8.26 1.69 9.89
N ILE A 158 9.53 2.05 9.82
CA ILE A 158 10.58 1.16 9.30
C ILE A 158 10.88 0.09 10.36
N ILE A 159 10.73 -1.16 9.97
CA ILE A 159 10.94 -2.33 10.85
C ILE A 159 12.26 -3.01 10.53
N ASP A 160 12.65 -3.05 9.24
CA ASP A 160 13.87 -3.70 8.80
C ASP A 160 14.32 -3.15 7.45
N PHE A 161 15.52 -3.51 7.03
CA PHE A 161 16.06 -3.26 5.70
C PHE A 161 16.10 -4.54 4.88
N VAL A 162 15.92 -4.42 3.59
CA VAL A 162 16.09 -5.55 2.67
C VAL A 162 17.51 -5.54 2.14
N ASP A 163 18.37 -6.37 2.75
CA ASP A 163 19.74 -6.56 2.29
C ASP A 163 19.82 -7.66 1.23
N GLY A 164 20.40 -7.32 0.10
CA GLY A 164 20.54 -8.22 -1.02
C GLY A 164 21.39 -7.64 -2.15
N PRO A 165 21.56 -8.38 -3.23
CA PRO A 165 22.39 -7.90 -4.36
C PRO A 165 21.87 -6.61 -5.00
N ASN A 166 20.59 -6.31 -4.84
CA ASN A 166 19.91 -5.17 -5.44
C ASN A 166 19.53 -4.06 -4.44
N SER A 167 19.78 -4.25 -3.16
CA SER A 167 19.51 -3.25 -2.14
C SER A 167 20.43 -3.45 -0.93
N ALA A 168 20.97 -2.36 -0.42
CA ALA A 168 21.71 -2.31 0.84
C ALA A 168 21.40 -1.01 1.57
N VAL A 169 21.65 -1.01 2.87
CA VAL A 169 21.47 0.19 3.71
C VAL A 169 22.31 1.34 3.17
N GLY A 170 21.69 2.49 2.95
CA GLY A 170 22.34 3.69 2.41
C GLY A 170 22.48 3.73 0.89
N ASP A 171 21.96 2.75 0.17
CA ASP A 171 21.84 2.85 -1.28
C ASP A 171 20.90 3.98 -1.68
N ALA A 172 21.09 4.56 -2.87
CA ALA A 172 20.32 5.71 -3.37
C ALA A 172 18.79 5.48 -3.32
N PHE A 173 18.33 4.23 -3.45
CA PHE A 173 16.92 3.83 -3.34
C PHE A 173 16.85 2.57 -2.48
N THR A 174 16.87 2.77 -1.16
CA THR A 174 16.92 1.67 -0.20
C THR A 174 15.57 0.93 -0.14
N ASP A 175 15.57 -0.39 -0.25
CA ASP A 175 14.37 -1.20 0.03
C ASP A 175 14.25 -1.42 1.54
N VAL A 176 13.06 -1.20 2.07
CA VAL A 176 12.76 -1.32 3.50
C VAL A 176 11.52 -2.18 3.73
N ILE A 177 11.47 -2.79 4.90
CA ILE A 177 10.27 -3.43 5.45
C ILE A 177 9.60 -2.42 6.37
N VAL A 178 8.36 -2.08 6.07
CA VAL A 178 7.57 -1.14 6.85
C VAL A 178 6.29 -1.78 7.36
N LYS A 179 5.72 -1.21 8.42
CA LYS A 179 4.39 -1.55 8.93
C LYS A 179 3.55 -0.30 9.07
N PHE A 180 2.24 -0.47 9.19
CA PHE A 180 1.36 0.63 9.61
C PHE A 180 1.73 1.11 11.01
N ASN A 181 1.80 2.44 11.19
CA ASN A 181 2.07 3.09 12.47
C ASN A 181 0.84 3.84 12.96
N ALA A 182 0.57 5.02 12.41
CA ALA A 182 -0.61 5.81 12.75
C ALA A 182 -1.66 5.76 11.63
N GLY A 183 -2.91 6.06 11.98
CA GLY A 183 -3.98 6.25 10.99
C GLY A 183 -4.63 4.99 10.43
N HIS A 184 -4.15 3.78 10.75
CA HIS A 184 -4.82 2.56 10.27
C HIS A 184 -6.26 2.49 10.81
N GLN A 185 -7.26 2.39 9.92
CA GLN A 185 -8.67 2.58 10.28
C GLN A 185 -9.19 1.59 11.31
N TYR A 186 -8.70 0.34 11.32
CA TYR A 186 -9.09 -0.64 12.34
C TYR A 186 -8.37 -0.48 13.69
N SER A 187 -7.34 0.35 13.75
CA SER A 187 -6.63 0.69 14.99
C SER A 187 -7.09 2.03 15.56
N ASN A 188 -7.86 2.81 14.82
CA ASN A 188 -8.42 4.07 15.28
C ASN A 188 -9.64 3.85 16.16
N THR A 189 -9.87 4.75 17.10
CA THR A 189 -11.07 4.76 17.96
C THR A 189 -12.28 5.43 17.29
N THR A 190 -12.04 6.25 16.26
CA THR A 190 -13.08 6.92 15.49
C THR A 190 -13.39 6.13 14.23
N GLY A 191 -14.67 5.86 13.97
CA GLY A 191 -15.13 5.24 12.72
C GLY A 191 -14.98 6.16 11.50
N VAL A 192 -15.37 5.65 10.33
CA VAL A 192 -15.36 6.38 9.05
C VAL A 192 -16.72 6.95 8.71
#